data_af4596a2a7c61bf255aeee0f3d1a14a0
#
_entry.id   af4596a2a7c61bf255aeee0f3d1a14a0
#
_cell.length_a   1.000
_cell.length_b   1.000
_cell.length_c   1.000
_cell.angle_alpha   90.00
_cell.angle_beta   90.00
_cell.angle_gamma   90.00
#
_symmetry.space_group_name_H-M   'P 1'
#
loop_
_entity.id
_entity.type
_entity.pdbx_description
1 polymer ?
#
loop_
_entity_poly.entity_id
_entity_poly.type
_entity_poly.pdbx_seq_one_letter_code
_entity_poly.pdbx_strand_id
1 'polypeptide(L)'
;KRNYILKILVDSFKYFNYSEIQTPSFETLNTLTGKYGGDEDNLMFKIISSGEKVKKADIDALEKGELNNFSNSISDKALRYDLTVPLARYVSQNLNNLNFPFKRYQTQLVWRAERPQKGRYREFLQCDADIIGESSYLQVVESIQLCDMIFDKLGFKKLKLKINDRRILEDIAKNIGVENFNEFAIIIDKIDKIGLDEVIIKLKEKGIKDDSINILKDFFSLNESPQIKI
;
A
#
# COMPACT_ATOMS: atom_id res chain seq x y z
N LYS A 1 -18.35 11.26 16.00
CA LYS A 1 -17.70 9.93 15.86
C LYS A 1 -16.28 10.07 15.27
N ARG A 2 -16.10 10.72 14.08
CA ARG A 2 -14.77 10.89 13.45
C ARG A 2 -13.74 11.49 14.42
N ASN A 3 -14.04 12.63 15.06
CA ASN A 3 -13.11 13.30 15.96
C ASN A 3 -12.74 12.46 17.19
N TYR A 4 -13.65 11.62 17.68
CA TYR A 4 -13.37 10.67 18.76
C TYR A 4 -12.31 9.64 18.32
N ILE A 5 -12.48 9.03 17.14
CA ILE A 5 -11.51 8.07 16.57
C ILE A 5 -10.16 8.75 16.36
N LEU A 6 -10.15 9.93 15.72
CA LEU A 6 -8.93 10.69 15.46
C LEU A 6 -8.17 11.03 16.74
N LYS A 7 -8.89 11.41 17.81
CA LYS A 7 -8.26 11.68 19.10
C LYS A 7 -7.54 10.46 19.66
N ILE A 8 -8.18 9.29 19.63
CA ILE A 8 -7.55 8.02 20.08
C ILE A 8 -6.30 7.70 19.25
N LEU A 9 -6.39 7.84 17.93
CA LEU A 9 -5.25 7.62 17.03
C LEU A 9 -4.08 8.54 17.37
N VAL A 10 -4.33 9.86 17.41
CA VAL A 10 -3.29 10.88 17.67
C VAL A 10 -2.67 10.70 19.06
N ASP A 11 -3.48 10.46 20.08
CA ASP A 11 -2.99 10.22 21.45
C ASP A 11 -2.12 8.96 21.52
N SER A 12 -2.47 7.90 20.74
CA SER A 12 -1.68 6.68 20.67
C SER A 12 -0.38 6.88 19.90
N PHE A 13 -0.37 7.59 18.79
CA PHE A 13 0.85 7.94 18.05
C PHE A 13 1.81 8.74 18.92
N LYS A 14 1.32 9.75 19.63
CA LYS A 14 2.13 10.55 20.55
C LYS A 14 2.72 9.71 21.68
N TYR A 15 1.98 8.76 22.21
CA TYR A 15 2.47 7.83 23.24
C TYR A 15 3.68 7.03 22.78
N PHE A 16 3.70 6.61 21.50
CA PHE A 16 4.84 5.92 20.88
C PHE A 16 5.88 6.86 20.25
N ASN A 17 5.85 8.16 20.57
CA ASN A 17 6.77 9.19 20.07
C ASN A 17 6.78 9.37 18.54
N TYR A 18 5.62 9.19 17.88
CA TYR A 18 5.47 9.58 16.49
C TYR A 18 5.22 11.07 16.35
N SER A 19 5.90 11.69 15.41
CA SER A 19 5.74 13.10 15.06
C SER A 19 4.71 13.29 13.95
N GLU A 20 3.86 14.29 14.07
CA GLU A 20 2.94 14.64 13.00
C GLU A 20 3.67 15.30 11.84
N ILE A 21 3.37 14.87 10.62
CA ILE A 21 3.74 15.59 9.40
C ILE A 21 2.52 15.82 8.51
N GLN A 22 2.63 16.82 7.66
CA GLN A 22 1.64 17.10 6.63
C GLN A 22 2.37 17.33 5.29
N THR A 23 1.78 16.82 4.22
CA THR A 23 2.29 17.00 2.86
C THR A 23 1.23 17.68 1.99
N PRO A 24 1.60 18.32 0.87
CA PRO A 24 0.65 18.91 -0.06
C PRO A 24 -0.37 17.89 -0.58
N SER A 25 -1.58 18.36 -0.88
CA SER A 25 -2.66 17.52 -1.43
C SER A 25 -2.40 17.03 -2.85
N PHE A 26 -1.52 17.69 -3.57
CA PHE A 26 -1.11 17.33 -4.91
C PHE A 26 0.41 17.24 -5.02
N GLU A 27 0.85 16.35 -5.87
CA GLU A 27 2.26 16.11 -6.20
C GLU A 27 2.48 16.22 -7.70
N THR A 28 3.74 16.29 -8.15
CA THR A 28 4.04 16.17 -9.58
C THR A 28 3.72 14.76 -10.08
N LEU A 29 3.29 14.63 -11.32
CA LEU A 29 3.03 13.31 -11.91
C LEU A 29 4.24 12.39 -11.80
N ASN A 30 5.44 12.91 -12.10
CA ASN A 30 6.68 12.12 -12.02
C ASN A 30 6.94 11.55 -10.61
N THR A 31 6.52 12.26 -9.56
CA THR A 31 6.64 11.77 -8.18
C THR A 31 5.66 10.63 -7.92
N LEU A 32 4.43 10.74 -8.44
CA LEU A 32 3.35 9.79 -8.16
C LEU A 32 3.43 8.52 -9.02
N THR A 33 3.86 8.62 -10.29
CA THR A 33 3.93 7.49 -11.22
C THR A 33 5.17 6.62 -11.01
N GLY A 34 6.20 7.13 -10.32
CA GLY A 34 7.46 6.40 -10.14
C GLY A 34 8.17 6.07 -11.48
N LYS A 35 9.17 5.18 -11.41
CA LYS A 35 9.95 4.76 -12.61
C LYS A 35 9.26 3.65 -13.44
N TYR A 36 8.20 3.04 -12.96
CA TYR A 36 7.73 1.75 -13.48
C TYR A 36 6.36 1.78 -14.14
N GLY A 37 5.69 2.96 -14.22
CA GLY A 37 4.38 3.11 -14.87
C GLY A 37 3.49 1.88 -14.63
N GLY A 38 2.47 1.96 -13.82
CA GLY A 38 1.66 0.81 -13.45
C GLY A 38 0.17 1.14 -13.47
N ASP A 39 -0.63 0.22 -12.95
CA ASP A 39 -2.08 0.39 -12.73
C ASP A 39 -2.43 1.63 -11.90
N GLU A 40 -1.44 2.22 -11.22
CA GLU A 40 -1.53 3.44 -10.42
C GLU A 40 -1.94 4.67 -11.24
N ASP A 41 -1.56 4.72 -12.54
CA ASP A 41 -1.98 5.81 -13.44
C ASP A 41 -3.50 5.93 -13.54
N ASN A 42 -4.21 4.81 -13.41
CA ASN A 42 -5.67 4.76 -13.44
C ASN A 42 -6.31 5.17 -12.10
N LEU A 43 -5.51 5.25 -11.03
CA LEU A 43 -6.00 5.63 -9.70
C LEU A 43 -5.96 7.14 -9.46
N MET A 44 -5.24 7.90 -10.28
CA MET A 44 -4.97 9.31 -10.03
C MET A 44 -6.02 10.25 -10.64
N PHE A 45 -6.40 11.26 -9.87
CA PHE A 45 -7.05 12.45 -10.41
C PHE A 45 -6.00 13.44 -10.91
N LYS A 46 -5.76 13.49 -12.21
CA LYS A 46 -4.83 14.42 -12.84
C LYS A 46 -5.41 15.83 -12.84
N ILE A 47 -4.55 16.83 -12.57
CA ILE A 47 -4.93 18.23 -12.53
C ILE A 47 -4.53 18.86 -13.87
N ILE A 48 -5.51 19.36 -14.61
CA ILE A 48 -5.26 20.07 -15.87
C ILE A 48 -4.48 21.35 -15.58
N SER A 49 -3.33 21.49 -16.21
CA SER A 49 -2.51 22.71 -16.14
C SER A 49 -3.12 23.79 -17.01
N SER A 50 -3.47 24.93 -16.43
CA SER A 50 -3.97 26.08 -17.20
C SER A 50 -2.84 26.78 -18.00
N GLY A 51 -3.19 27.42 -19.09
CA GLY A 51 -2.28 28.25 -19.89
C GLY A 51 -1.52 27.50 -20.97
N GLU A 52 -0.23 27.76 -21.12
CA GLU A 52 0.60 27.33 -22.27
C GLU A 52 0.66 25.78 -22.43
N LYS A 53 0.55 25.02 -21.36
CA LYS A 53 0.59 23.57 -21.46
C LYS A 53 -0.63 23.00 -22.17
N VAL A 54 -1.82 23.55 -21.94
CA VAL A 54 -3.04 23.14 -22.65
C VAL A 54 -2.93 23.41 -24.14
N LYS A 55 -2.26 24.50 -24.53
CA LYS A 55 -2.01 24.82 -25.96
C LYS A 55 -1.12 23.76 -26.64
N LYS A 56 -0.31 23.06 -25.88
CA LYS A 56 0.59 21.98 -26.33
C LYS A 56 0.01 20.59 -26.12
N ALA A 57 -1.33 20.49 -26.01
CA ALA A 57 -2.00 19.21 -25.84
C ALA A 57 -1.69 18.26 -27.01
N ASP A 58 -1.44 17.01 -26.71
CA ASP A 58 -1.20 15.95 -27.70
C ASP A 58 -2.54 15.50 -28.29
N ILE A 59 -3.01 16.22 -29.31
CA ILE A 59 -4.27 15.92 -29.98
C ILE A 59 -4.17 14.60 -30.76
N ASP A 60 -3.00 14.28 -31.31
CA ASP A 60 -2.79 13.02 -32.05
C ASP A 60 -2.98 11.80 -31.12
N ALA A 61 -2.50 11.88 -29.88
CA ALA A 61 -2.72 10.85 -28.88
C ALA A 61 -4.21 10.69 -28.54
N LEU A 62 -4.96 11.80 -28.48
CA LEU A 62 -6.41 11.75 -28.25
C LEU A 62 -7.15 11.08 -29.41
N GLU A 63 -6.83 11.43 -30.65
CA GLU A 63 -7.42 10.84 -31.87
C GLU A 63 -7.12 9.34 -31.99
N LYS A 64 -5.94 8.90 -31.54
CA LYS A 64 -5.55 7.48 -31.49
C LYS A 64 -6.15 6.73 -30.31
N GLY A 65 -6.86 7.41 -29.38
CA GLY A 65 -7.42 6.80 -28.18
C GLY A 65 -6.39 6.54 -27.08
N GLU A 66 -5.18 7.10 -27.16
CA GLU A 66 -4.12 7.02 -26.16
C GLU A 66 -4.37 8.00 -25.01
N LEU A 67 -5.45 7.75 -24.24
CA LEU A 67 -5.97 8.70 -23.25
C LEU A 67 -4.97 9.05 -22.15
N ASN A 68 -4.09 8.13 -21.76
CA ASN A 68 -3.04 8.42 -20.77
C ASN A 68 -2.01 9.39 -21.32
N ASN A 69 -1.55 9.23 -22.57
CA ASN A 69 -0.60 10.13 -23.21
C ASN A 69 -1.22 11.53 -23.35
N PHE A 70 -2.45 11.60 -23.85
CA PHE A 70 -3.18 12.87 -23.92
C PHE A 70 -3.29 13.54 -22.54
N SER A 71 -3.77 12.85 -21.52
CA SER A 71 -3.96 13.42 -20.18
C SER A 71 -2.64 13.87 -19.55
N ASN A 72 -1.54 13.17 -19.79
CA ASN A 72 -0.19 13.55 -19.33
C ASN A 72 0.31 14.80 -20.08
N SER A 73 -0.05 14.99 -21.34
CA SER A 73 0.36 16.17 -22.12
C SER A 73 -0.20 17.49 -21.56
N ILE A 74 -1.35 17.43 -20.88
CA ILE A 74 -2.04 18.60 -20.32
C ILE A 74 -1.97 18.71 -18.79
N SER A 75 -1.33 17.77 -18.11
CA SER A 75 -1.25 17.71 -16.65
C SER A 75 0.18 17.57 -16.17
N ASP A 76 0.60 18.39 -15.20
CA ASP A 76 1.91 18.28 -14.53
C ASP A 76 1.77 17.66 -13.13
N LYS A 77 0.58 17.70 -12.60
CA LYS A 77 0.27 17.34 -11.21
C LYS A 77 -0.97 16.47 -11.13
N ALA A 78 -1.06 15.70 -10.06
CA ALA A 78 -2.26 14.97 -9.71
C ALA A 78 -2.50 15.05 -8.19
N LEU A 79 -3.73 14.76 -7.77
CA LEU A 79 -4.04 14.58 -6.36
C LEU A 79 -3.36 13.29 -5.87
N ARG A 80 -2.78 13.34 -4.68
CA ARG A 80 -2.18 12.15 -4.05
C ARG A 80 -3.24 11.07 -3.82
N TYR A 81 -2.92 9.85 -4.17
CA TYR A 81 -3.81 8.68 -3.98
C TYR A 81 -3.48 7.89 -2.70
N ASP A 82 -2.32 8.17 -2.09
CA ASP A 82 -1.90 7.68 -0.78
C ASP A 82 -0.99 8.70 -0.06
N LEU A 83 -0.46 8.34 1.11
CA LEU A 83 0.46 9.17 1.88
C LEU A 83 1.91 8.67 1.84
N THR A 84 2.17 7.50 1.27
CA THR A 84 3.50 6.86 1.24
C THR A 84 4.44 7.55 0.25
N VAL A 85 3.98 7.80 -0.98
CA VAL A 85 4.78 8.49 -2.00
C VAL A 85 5.14 9.93 -1.58
N PRO A 86 4.18 10.75 -1.09
CA PRO A 86 4.50 12.05 -0.51
C PRO A 86 5.49 12.00 0.66
N LEU A 87 5.40 10.95 1.52
CA LEU A 87 6.36 10.71 2.59
C LEU A 87 7.76 10.44 2.04
N ALA A 88 7.89 9.56 1.06
CA ALA A 88 9.18 9.22 0.45
C ALA A 88 9.87 10.48 -0.11
N ARG A 89 9.12 11.34 -0.80
CA ARG A 89 9.61 12.64 -1.27
C ARG A 89 10.03 13.54 -0.09
N TYR A 90 9.19 13.64 0.94
CA TYR A 90 9.49 14.46 2.12
C TYR A 90 10.79 14.02 2.80
N VAL A 91 10.97 12.71 3.02
CA VAL A 91 12.19 12.16 3.63
C VAL A 91 13.40 12.41 2.75
N SER A 92 13.30 12.16 1.44
CA SER A 92 14.37 12.40 0.49
C SER A 92 14.85 13.87 0.48
N GLN A 93 13.91 14.82 0.54
CA GLN A 93 14.24 16.25 0.55
C GLN A 93 14.77 16.75 1.89
N ASN A 94 14.49 16.07 2.98
CA ASN A 94 14.88 16.49 4.34
C ASN A 94 15.84 15.54 5.02
N LEU A 95 16.50 14.65 4.27
CA LEU A 95 17.31 13.56 4.81
C LEU A 95 18.35 14.04 5.84
N ASN A 96 19.01 15.17 5.57
CA ASN A 96 20.04 15.75 6.45
C ASN A 96 19.48 16.45 7.69
N ASN A 97 18.17 16.68 7.75
CA ASN A 97 17.50 17.39 8.84
C ASN A 97 16.66 16.46 9.72
N LEU A 98 16.53 15.18 9.34
CA LEU A 98 15.74 14.19 10.05
C LEU A 98 16.63 13.38 10.99
N ASN A 99 16.15 13.16 12.21
CA ASN A 99 16.75 12.21 13.14
C ASN A 99 16.18 10.83 12.90
N PHE A 100 17.03 9.81 12.77
CA PHE A 100 16.62 8.42 12.58
C PHE A 100 16.79 7.60 13.87
N PRO A 101 15.91 6.62 14.15
CA PRO A 101 14.71 6.27 13.36
C PRO A 101 13.68 7.39 13.34
N PHE A 102 13.23 7.78 12.14
CA PHE A 102 12.20 8.78 11.99
C PHE A 102 10.82 8.12 12.08
N LYS A 103 10.10 8.43 13.16
CA LYS A 103 8.74 7.93 13.42
C LYS A 103 7.74 9.05 13.13
N ARG A 104 6.92 8.85 12.12
CA ARG A 104 5.92 9.86 11.74
C ARG A 104 4.51 9.28 11.71
N TYR A 105 3.51 10.12 11.97
CA TYR A 105 2.15 9.85 11.58
C TYR A 105 1.59 10.98 10.72
N GLN A 106 0.60 10.66 9.91
CA GLN A 106 -0.07 11.61 9.03
C GLN A 106 -1.55 11.23 8.90
N THR A 107 -2.43 12.23 9.08
CA THR A 107 -3.87 12.05 8.96
C THR A 107 -4.40 13.08 7.98
N GLN A 108 -4.53 12.71 6.73
CA GLN A 108 -4.95 13.62 5.67
C GLN A 108 -5.83 12.93 4.62
N LEU A 109 -6.55 13.74 3.83
CA LEU A 109 -7.34 13.26 2.72
C LEU A 109 -6.45 12.72 1.58
N VAL A 110 -6.92 11.66 0.96
CA VAL A 110 -6.38 11.08 -0.28
C VAL A 110 -7.51 10.89 -1.29
N TRP A 111 -7.15 10.79 -2.57
CA TRP A 111 -8.12 10.73 -3.66
C TRP A 111 -7.78 9.59 -4.61
N ARG A 112 -8.76 8.72 -4.87
CA ARG A 112 -8.62 7.59 -5.80
C ARG A 112 -9.71 7.62 -6.85
N ALA A 113 -9.31 7.58 -8.13
CA ALA A 113 -10.23 7.64 -9.26
C ALA A 113 -11.01 6.33 -9.51
N GLU A 114 -10.86 5.33 -8.65
CA GLU A 114 -11.56 4.06 -8.71
C GLU A 114 -13.09 4.23 -8.78
N ARG A 115 -13.77 3.22 -9.34
CA ARG A 115 -15.23 3.19 -9.37
C ARG A 115 -15.78 3.13 -7.93
N PRO A 116 -16.63 4.08 -7.54
CA PRO A 116 -17.22 4.09 -6.19
C PRO A 116 -18.07 2.84 -5.95
N GLN A 117 -17.94 2.28 -4.75
CA GLN A 117 -18.77 1.19 -4.27
C GLN A 117 -18.91 1.26 -2.75
N LYS A 118 -19.76 0.41 -2.16
CA LYS A 118 -19.95 0.41 -0.71
C LYS A 118 -18.61 0.23 0.04
N GLY A 119 -18.27 1.22 0.86
CA GLY A 119 -17.01 1.24 1.63
C GLY A 119 -15.79 1.75 0.85
N ARG A 120 -15.92 2.11 -0.43
CA ARG A 120 -14.86 2.72 -1.23
C ARG A 120 -15.32 4.07 -1.77
N TYR A 121 -14.66 5.10 -1.32
CA TYR A 121 -14.93 6.49 -1.71
C TYR A 121 -13.77 7.01 -2.55
N ARG A 122 -14.06 7.99 -3.40
CA ARG A 122 -13.04 8.68 -4.19
C ARG A 122 -12.22 9.67 -3.38
N GLU A 123 -12.79 10.17 -2.29
CA GLU A 123 -12.11 10.99 -1.30
C GLU A 123 -12.33 10.38 0.07
N PHE A 124 -11.26 10.13 0.81
CA PHE A 124 -11.33 9.60 2.17
C PHE A 124 -10.12 10.00 2.99
N LEU A 125 -10.27 9.96 4.31
CA LEU A 125 -9.21 10.23 5.25
C LEU A 125 -8.36 8.97 5.43
N GLN A 126 -7.08 9.06 5.15
CA GLN A 126 -6.09 8.05 5.45
C GLN A 126 -5.32 8.44 6.71
N CYS A 127 -4.97 7.47 7.52
CA CYS A 127 -4.22 7.67 8.74
C CYS A 127 -3.07 6.65 8.75
N ASP A 128 -1.87 7.13 8.50
CA ASP A 128 -0.67 6.32 8.35
C ASP A 128 0.32 6.62 9.47
N ALA A 129 1.02 5.58 9.92
CA ALA A 129 2.15 5.69 10.84
C ALA A 129 3.31 4.86 10.29
N ASP A 130 4.48 5.47 10.14
CA ASP A 130 5.66 4.83 9.57
C ASP A 130 6.89 5.07 10.43
N ILE A 131 7.80 4.11 10.38
CA ILE A 131 9.14 4.17 10.97
C ILE A 131 10.16 4.00 9.85
N ILE A 132 11.08 4.95 9.73
CA ILE A 132 12.06 5.00 8.64
C ILE A 132 13.47 5.04 9.22
N GLY A 133 14.40 4.34 8.55
CA GLY A 133 15.81 4.35 8.89
C GLY A 133 16.23 3.36 9.97
N GLU A 134 15.40 2.36 10.25
CA GLU A 134 15.67 1.27 11.18
C GLU A 134 15.12 -0.05 10.63
N SER A 135 15.94 -1.10 10.66
CA SER A 135 15.57 -2.44 10.16
C SER A 135 15.34 -3.48 11.26
N SER A 136 15.38 -3.05 12.52
CA SER A 136 15.18 -3.96 13.66
C SER A 136 13.75 -4.48 13.73
N TYR A 137 13.58 -5.75 14.07
CA TYR A 137 12.27 -6.36 14.36
C TYR A 137 11.53 -5.69 15.52
N LEU A 138 12.23 -4.95 16.39
CA LEU A 138 11.61 -4.18 17.46
C LEU A 138 10.63 -3.14 16.91
N GLN A 139 10.88 -2.59 15.72
CA GLN A 139 9.97 -1.65 15.08
C GLN A 139 8.66 -2.31 14.62
N VAL A 140 8.74 -3.59 14.21
CA VAL A 140 7.55 -4.38 13.89
C VAL A 140 6.74 -4.66 15.16
N VAL A 141 7.42 -5.04 16.26
CA VAL A 141 6.77 -5.27 17.56
C VAL A 141 6.09 -3.99 18.05
N GLU A 142 6.76 -2.85 17.98
CA GLU A 142 6.18 -1.55 18.36
C GLU A 142 4.94 -1.21 17.50
N SER A 143 5.00 -1.45 16.20
CA SER A 143 3.86 -1.22 15.30
C SER A 143 2.66 -2.10 15.67
N ILE A 144 2.91 -3.35 16.07
CA ILE A 144 1.87 -4.27 16.57
C ILE A 144 1.28 -3.74 17.89
N GLN A 145 2.12 -3.31 18.83
CA GLN A 145 1.67 -2.76 20.12
C GLN A 145 0.86 -1.47 19.92
N LEU A 146 1.27 -0.63 18.98
CA LEU A 146 0.51 0.57 18.60
C LEU A 146 -0.88 0.21 18.07
N CYS A 147 -0.98 -0.76 17.17
CA CYS A 147 -2.26 -1.24 16.66
C CYS A 147 -3.14 -1.81 17.78
N ASP A 148 -2.59 -2.66 18.63
CA ASP A 148 -3.31 -3.26 19.75
C ASP A 148 -3.87 -2.19 20.70
N MET A 149 -3.04 -1.22 21.10
CA MET A 149 -3.46 -0.10 21.93
C MET A 149 -4.59 0.73 21.30
N ILE A 150 -4.51 1.01 20.01
CA ILE A 150 -5.54 1.78 19.28
C ILE A 150 -6.87 1.03 19.34
N PHE A 151 -6.86 -0.25 18.97
CA PHE A 151 -8.08 -1.03 18.90
C PHE A 151 -8.68 -1.33 20.27
N ASP A 152 -7.85 -1.54 21.31
CA ASP A 152 -8.35 -1.67 22.69
C ASP A 152 -9.05 -0.39 23.15
N LYS A 153 -8.44 0.79 22.92
CA LYS A 153 -9.07 2.08 23.23
C LYS A 153 -10.35 2.34 22.43
N LEU A 154 -10.48 1.78 21.24
CA LEU A 154 -11.71 1.83 20.44
C LEU A 154 -12.76 0.83 20.91
N GLY A 155 -12.44 -0.05 21.87
CA GLY A 155 -13.35 -1.02 22.48
C GLY A 155 -13.44 -2.36 21.76
N PHE A 156 -12.53 -2.67 20.83
CA PHE A 156 -12.46 -3.99 20.19
C PHE A 156 -11.81 -4.99 21.13
N LYS A 157 -12.55 -6.05 21.52
CA LYS A 157 -12.08 -7.07 22.49
C LYS A 157 -11.51 -8.32 21.85
N LYS A 158 -11.72 -8.53 20.56
CA LYS A 158 -11.24 -9.71 19.83
C LYS A 158 -10.64 -9.23 18.51
N LEU A 159 -9.33 -9.18 18.47
CA LEU A 159 -8.57 -8.88 17.26
C LEU A 159 -7.82 -10.11 16.79
N LYS A 160 -7.77 -10.30 15.48
CA LYS A 160 -6.89 -11.27 14.85
C LYS A 160 -5.87 -10.50 14.00
N LEU A 161 -4.62 -10.52 14.41
CA LEU A 161 -3.52 -9.97 13.64
C LEU A 161 -3.00 -11.04 12.67
N LYS A 162 -2.99 -10.74 11.38
CA LYS A 162 -2.34 -11.57 10.37
C LYS A 162 -0.97 -10.96 10.07
N ILE A 163 0.08 -11.73 10.29
CA ILE A 163 1.46 -11.33 9.99
C ILE A 163 1.97 -12.23 8.88
N ASN A 164 2.68 -11.65 7.92
CA ASN A 164 3.38 -12.38 6.89
C ASN A 164 4.79 -11.79 6.70
N ASP A 165 5.72 -12.65 6.29
CA ASP A 165 7.06 -12.24 5.87
C ASP A 165 7.26 -12.67 4.40
N ARG A 166 7.55 -11.70 3.54
CA ARG A 166 7.75 -11.93 2.11
C ARG A 166 8.85 -12.97 1.83
N ARG A 167 9.88 -13.05 2.68
CA ARG A 167 10.96 -14.03 2.57
C ARG A 167 10.45 -15.47 2.67
N ILE A 168 9.43 -15.71 3.50
CA ILE A 168 8.79 -17.04 3.60
C ILE A 168 8.14 -17.40 2.27
N LEU A 169 7.41 -16.48 1.66
CA LEU A 169 6.79 -16.69 0.35
C LEU A 169 7.83 -16.89 -0.76
N GLU A 170 8.95 -16.15 -0.71
CA GLU A 170 10.05 -16.28 -1.65
C GLU A 170 10.73 -17.66 -1.55
N ASP A 171 10.94 -18.15 -0.34
CA ASP A 171 11.51 -19.49 -0.12
C ASP A 171 10.56 -20.59 -0.55
N ILE A 172 9.25 -20.44 -0.30
CA ILE A 172 8.23 -21.37 -0.82
C ILE A 172 8.27 -21.37 -2.35
N ALA A 173 8.24 -20.18 -2.98
CA ALA A 173 8.27 -20.05 -4.43
C ALA A 173 9.50 -20.72 -5.05
N LYS A 174 10.68 -20.55 -4.45
CA LYS A 174 11.92 -21.22 -4.86
C LYS A 174 11.82 -22.74 -4.73
N ASN A 175 11.32 -23.23 -3.60
CA ASN A 175 11.20 -24.68 -3.35
C ASN A 175 10.23 -25.38 -4.30
N ILE A 176 9.21 -24.69 -4.78
CA ILE A 176 8.23 -25.21 -5.73
C ILE A 176 8.60 -24.92 -7.20
N GLY A 177 9.76 -24.29 -7.45
CA GLY A 177 10.27 -24.04 -8.80
C GLY A 177 9.56 -22.91 -9.54
N VAL A 178 9.06 -21.89 -8.82
CA VAL A 178 8.45 -20.71 -9.44
C VAL A 178 9.52 -19.79 -9.99
N GLU A 179 9.47 -19.50 -11.28
CA GLU A 179 10.41 -18.58 -11.93
C GLU A 179 10.04 -17.10 -11.70
N ASN A 180 8.74 -16.78 -11.74
CA ASN A 180 8.25 -15.43 -11.56
C ASN A 180 7.57 -15.24 -10.20
N PHE A 181 8.33 -14.82 -9.19
CA PHE A 181 7.85 -14.60 -7.85
C PHE A 181 6.73 -13.56 -7.77
N ASN A 182 6.76 -12.48 -8.57
CA ASN A 182 5.76 -11.44 -8.50
C ASN A 182 4.38 -11.95 -8.95
N GLU A 183 4.31 -12.72 -10.03
CA GLU A 183 3.06 -13.36 -10.46
C GLU A 183 2.52 -14.33 -9.41
N PHE A 184 3.40 -15.14 -8.83
CA PHE A 184 3.05 -16.06 -7.75
C PHE A 184 2.45 -15.31 -6.55
N ALA A 185 3.12 -14.24 -6.09
CA ALA A 185 2.65 -13.44 -4.96
C ALA A 185 1.26 -12.82 -5.22
N ILE A 186 1.01 -12.30 -6.44
CA ILE A 186 -0.29 -11.75 -6.85
C ILE A 186 -1.40 -12.82 -6.82
N ILE A 187 -1.08 -14.08 -7.21
CA ILE A 187 -2.04 -15.17 -7.18
C ILE A 187 -2.34 -15.59 -5.74
N ILE A 188 -1.31 -15.74 -4.91
CA ILE A 188 -1.43 -16.11 -3.49
C ILE A 188 -2.20 -15.06 -2.69
N ASP A 189 -2.00 -13.77 -2.96
CA ASP A 189 -2.72 -12.67 -2.27
C ASP A 189 -4.25 -12.77 -2.42
N LYS A 190 -4.72 -13.48 -3.43
CA LYS A 190 -6.16 -13.69 -3.66
C LYS A 190 -6.76 -14.86 -2.87
N ILE A 191 -5.95 -15.63 -2.13
CA ILE A 191 -6.39 -16.85 -1.44
C ILE A 191 -7.59 -16.61 -0.51
N ASP A 192 -7.58 -15.51 0.22
CA ASP A 192 -8.68 -15.14 1.12
C ASP A 192 -9.99 -14.78 0.36
N LYS A 193 -9.90 -14.44 -0.93
CA LYS A 193 -11.04 -14.01 -1.77
C LYS A 193 -11.64 -15.13 -2.61
N ILE A 194 -10.77 -15.97 -3.19
CA ILE A 194 -11.18 -17.01 -4.16
C ILE A 194 -11.01 -18.43 -3.62
N GLY A 195 -10.37 -18.61 -2.47
CA GLY A 195 -10.08 -19.92 -1.88
C GLY A 195 -8.84 -20.59 -2.45
N LEU A 196 -8.36 -21.62 -1.73
CA LEU A 196 -7.13 -22.34 -2.09
C LEU A 196 -7.27 -23.12 -3.41
N ASP A 197 -8.42 -23.73 -3.66
CA ASP A 197 -8.64 -24.54 -4.87
C ASP A 197 -8.52 -23.71 -6.15
N GLU A 198 -9.13 -22.53 -6.17
CA GLU A 198 -9.06 -21.61 -7.32
C GLU A 198 -7.64 -21.05 -7.50
N VAL A 199 -6.92 -20.78 -6.40
CA VAL A 199 -5.50 -20.40 -6.43
C VAL A 199 -4.67 -21.51 -7.08
N ILE A 200 -4.91 -22.77 -6.72
CA ILE A 200 -4.21 -23.93 -7.28
C ILE A 200 -4.44 -24.04 -8.79
N ILE A 201 -5.68 -23.85 -9.26
CA ILE A 201 -6.00 -23.86 -10.69
C ILE A 201 -5.16 -22.82 -11.42
N LYS A 202 -5.13 -21.58 -10.93
CA LYS A 202 -4.34 -20.49 -11.53
C LYS A 202 -2.85 -20.75 -11.54
N LEU A 203 -2.33 -21.39 -10.50
CA LEU A 203 -0.92 -21.77 -10.42
C LEU A 203 -0.57 -22.88 -11.44
N LYS A 204 -1.47 -23.85 -11.64
CA LYS A 204 -1.31 -24.88 -12.70
C LYS A 204 -1.35 -24.29 -14.11
N GLU A 205 -2.22 -23.31 -14.36
CA GLU A 205 -2.26 -22.57 -15.62
C GLU A 205 -0.95 -21.84 -15.92
N LYS A 206 -0.18 -21.48 -14.88
CA LYS A 206 1.15 -20.89 -14.96
C LYS A 206 2.29 -21.92 -15.01
N GLY A 207 1.98 -23.20 -15.17
CA GLY A 207 2.94 -24.29 -15.37
C GLY A 207 3.54 -24.88 -14.09
N ILE A 208 2.98 -24.60 -12.92
CA ILE A 208 3.44 -25.19 -11.65
C ILE A 208 3.01 -26.67 -11.59
N LYS A 209 3.97 -27.57 -11.33
CA LYS A 209 3.79 -29.02 -11.33
C LYS A 209 2.96 -29.49 -10.14
N ASP A 210 2.30 -30.66 -10.28
CA ASP A 210 1.45 -31.24 -9.24
C ASP A 210 2.20 -31.53 -7.94
N ASP A 211 3.44 -31.99 -7.99
CA ASP A 211 4.27 -32.22 -6.79
C ASP A 211 4.48 -30.91 -6.01
N SER A 212 4.75 -29.81 -6.71
CA SER A 212 4.87 -28.48 -6.11
C SER A 212 3.56 -27.99 -5.50
N ILE A 213 2.44 -28.32 -6.14
CA ILE A 213 1.09 -28.01 -5.59
C ILE A 213 0.82 -28.75 -4.27
N ASN A 214 1.28 -30.01 -4.15
CA ASN A 214 1.12 -30.75 -2.91
C ASN A 214 1.90 -30.10 -1.75
N ILE A 215 3.12 -29.64 -2.00
CA ILE A 215 3.91 -28.89 -1.02
C ILE A 215 3.15 -27.63 -0.55
N LEU A 216 2.54 -26.91 -1.50
CA LEU A 216 1.72 -25.72 -1.18
C LEU A 216 0.49 -26.08 -0.33
N LYS A 217 -0.22 -27.15 -0.67
CA LYS A 217 -1.37 -27.63 0.11
C LYS A 217 -0.98 -27.97 1.52
N ASP A 218 0.12 -28.71 1.70
CA ASP A 218 0.64 -29.07 3.00
C ASP A 218 0.99 -27.83 3.82
N PHE A 219 1.67 -26.84 3.19
CA PHE A 219 1.99 -25.57 3.85
C PHE A 219 0.74 -24.80 4.32
N PHE A 220 -0.27 -24.68 3.48
CA PHE A 220 -1.51 -23.96 3.84
C PHE A 220 -2.43 -24.78 4.77
N SER A 221 -2.24 -26.10 4.87
CA SER A 221 -2.96 -26.96 5.82
C SER A 221 -2.36 -26.93 7.22
N LEU A 222 -1.15 -26.42 7.42
CA LEU A 222 -0.51 -26.25 8.71
C LEU A 222 -1.29 -25.20 9.52
N ASN A 223 -2.31 -25.67 10.24
CA ASN A 223 -3.20 -24.87 11.11
C ASN A 223 -2.56 -24.57 12.49
N GLU A 224 -1.29 -24.80 12.66
CA GLU A 224 -0.58 -24.44 13.88
C GLU A 224 -0.22 -22.96 13.85
N SER A 225 -1.15 -22.14 14.30
CA SER A 225 -0.83 -20.79 14.72
C SER A 225 0.22 -20.89 15.83
N PRO A 226 1.44 -20.32 15.69
CA PRO A 226 2.34 -20.21 16.82
C PRO A 226 1.56 -19.46 17.92
N GLN A 227 1.27 -20.13 19.02
CA GLN A 227 0.67 -19.48 20.18
C GLN A 227 1.76 -18.62 20.83
N ILE A 228 1.85 -17.37 20.41
CA ILE A 228 2.60 -16.37 21.14
C ILE A 228 1.75 -16.05 22.39
N LYS A 229 2.08 -16.65 23.50
CA LYS A 229 1.64 -16.17 24.80
C LYS A 229 2.44 -14.91 25.11
N ILE A 230 1.79 -13.75 25.01
CA ILE A 230 2.29 -12.49 25.54
C ILE A 230 2.04 -12.46 27.04
#